data_0974f4c30daa9fb851d91019504eeee5
#
_entry.id   0974f4c30daa9fb851d91019504eeee5
#
_cell.length_a   1.000
_cell.length_b   1.000
_cell.length_c   1.000
_cell.angle_alpha   90.00
_cell.angle_beta   90.00
_cell.angle_gamma   90.00
#
_symmetry.space_group_name_H-M   'P 1'
#
loop_
_entity.id
_entity.type
_entity.pdbx_description
1 polymer ?
#
loop_
_entity_poly.entity_id
_entity_poly.type
_entity_poly.pdbx_seq_one_letter_code
_entity_poly.pdbx_strand_id
1 'polypeptide(L)'
;MLLVACSMLLAGCSAEIEENNSKTQKENTIQKENEAQKEASNITLSSIPQYSGNPYIAINDNEPTFSKEDMTTKSFETYSDLDGLGRCGIAYANIGKDLMPTEKRGNISSVKPTGWKSVKYDHVDGKNLYNRCHLIGYQLTAENANDRNLITGTRYLNVEGMLPFENMIADYIKETGNHVLYKVEPIFEGDNLVASGVHMQGYSVEDEGGGISFNVYAYNVQPGVVIDYATGESKLGNPEEQEASASAADKRTGEKELTAEKSENKVSQTTNLQEANSTAEVRGNSRSKVYHCIGQADYDEMGNSKNLVVFKSEQEAIDAGYRKAKR
;
A
#
# COMPACT_ATOMS: atom_id res chain seq x y z
N MET A 1 73.21 11.03 -45.92
CA MET A 1 73.26 10.30 -44.69
C MET A 1 72.41 11.05 -43.69
N LEU A 2 71.19 10.76 -43.64
CA LEU A 2 70.39 9.89 -42.80
C LEU A 2 70.47 10.26 -41.32
N LEU A 3 69.38 10.79 -40.80
CA LEU A 3 68.73 10.28 -39.57
C LEU A 3 67.39 11.01 -39.38
N VAL A 4 66.33 10.30 -39.75
CA VAL A 4 64.96 10.54 -39.29
C VAL A 4 64.86 9.87 -37.93
N ALA A 5 64.52 10.58 -36.90
CA ALA A 5 64.15 10.02 -35.61
C ALA A 5 62.69 10.33 -35.28
N CYS A 6 61.99 9.28 -35.11
CA CYS A 6 60.60 9.06 -34.74
C CYS A 6 60.26 9.75 -33.44
N SER A 7 59.12 10.46 -33.42
CA SER A 7 58.45 10.90 -32.21
C SER A 7 56.92 10.89 -32.46
N MET A 8 56.33 9.70 -32.38
CA MET A 8 54.90 9.51 -32.16
C MET A 8 54.73 8.38 -31.16
N LEU A 9 54.23 8.70 -29.96
CA LEU A 9 53.50 7.82 -29.07
C LEU A 9 53.41 8.47 -27.68
N LEU A 10 52.36 9.28 -27.44
CA LEU A 10 51.82 9.59 -26.12
C LEU A 10 50.53 10.40 -26.28
N ALA A 11 49.47 9.77 -26.79
CA ALA A 11 48.12 10.36 -26.78
C ALA A 11 47.05 9.26 -26.71
N GLY A 12 47.21 8.27 -25.84
CA GLY A 12 46.27 7.15 -25.74
C GLY A 12 45.73 6.84 -24.35
N CYS A 13 46.21 7.50 -23.27
CA CYS A 13 45.84 7.09 -21.91
C CYS A 13 44.86 8.01 -21.16
N SER A 14 44.53 9.19 -21.66
CA SER A 14 43.62 10.11 -20.92
C SER A 14 42.14 9.87 -21.21
N ALA A 15 41.78 9.41 -22.41
CA ALA A 15 40.38 9.21 -22.78
C ALA A 15 39.72 7.99 -22.09
N GLU A 16 40.46 6.89 -21.92
CA GLU A 16 39.97 5.68 -21.23
C GLU A 16 39.79 5.87 -19.71
N ILE A 17 40.59 6.76 -19.10
CA ILE A 17 40.50 7.05 -17.66
C ILE A 17 39.27 7.93 -17.37
N GLU A 18 38.92 8.86 -18.25
CA GLU A 18 37.73 9.71 -18.10
C GLU A 18 36.40 8.93 -18.34
N GLU A 19 36.39 8.02 -19.30
CA GLU A 19 35.22 7.20 -19.60
C GLU A 19 34.95 6.18 -18.49
N ASN A 20 35.95 5.55 -17.91
CA ASN A 20 35.82 4.65 -16.76
C ASN A 20 35.41 5.39 -15.49
N ASN A 21 35.92 6.60 -15.26
CA ASN A 21 35.51 7.41 -14.10
C ASN A 21 34.03 7.88 -14.21
N SER A 22 33.59 8.21 -15.42
CA SER A 22 32.19 8.58 -15.69
C SER A 22 31.24 7.40 -15.53
N LYS A 23 31.60 6.18 -15.95
CA LYS A 23 30.81 4.97 -15.73
C LYS A 23 30.73 4.60 -14.25
N THR A 24 31.85 4.62 -13.53
CA THR A 24 31.87 4.30 -12.08
C THR A 24 31.11 5.32 -11.26
N GLN A 25 31.13 6.60 -11.63
CA GLN A 25 30.31 7.62 -10.97
C GLN A 25 28.81 7.44 -11.25
N LYS A 26 28.40 7.08 -12.48
CA LYS A 26 27.01 6.77 -12.81
C LYS A 26 26.53 5.51 -12.09
N GLU A 27 27.31 4.45 -12.05
CA GLU A 27 26.96 3.22 -11.32
C GLU A 27 26.83 3.46 -9.81
N ASN A 28 27.72 4.24 -9.20
CA ASN A 28 27.64 4.62 -7.79
C ASN A 28 26.45 5.56 -7.49
N THR A 29 26.07 6.42 -8.43
CA THR A 29 24.88 7.27 -8.28
C THR A 29 23.61 6.44 -8.37
N ILE A 30 23.52 5.54 -9.35
CA ILE A 30 22.38 4.60 -9.50
C ILE A 30 22.27 3.67 -8.29
N GLN A 31 23.38 3.17 -7.75
CA GLN A 31 23.35 2.35 -6.53
C GLN A 31 22.87 3.14 -5.31
N LYS A 32 23.32 4.38 -5.12
CA LYS A 32 22.87 5.24 -4.03
C LYS A 32 21.39 5.65 -4.17
N GLU A 33 20.93 5.92 -5.40
CA GLU A 33 19.52 6.21 -5.68
C GLU A 33 18.65 4.97 -5.46
N ASN A 34 19.11 3.78 -5.85
CA ASN A 34 18.42 2.51 -5.58
C ASN A 34 18.41 2.14 -4.09
N GLU A 35 19.47 2.43 -3.34
CA GLU A 35 19.50 2.24 -1.88
C GLU A 35 18.59 3.25 -1.17
N ALA A 36 18.58 4.52 -1.57
CA ALA A 36 17.67 5.54 -1.03
C ALA A 36 16.20 5.26 -1.36
N GLN A 37 15.91 4.74 -2.57
CA GLN A 37 14.55 4.31 -2.94
C GLN A 37 14.12 3.03 -2.20
N LYS A 38 15.07 2.12 -1.91
CA LYS A 38 14.81 0.93 -1.10
C LYS A 38 14.55 1.29 0.37
N GLU A 39 15.19 2.34 0.90
CA GLU A 39 14.90 2.87 2.24
C GLU A 39 13.56 3.62 2.29
N ALA A 40 13.19 4.37 1.25
CA ALA A 40 11.93 5.09 1.17
C ALA A 40 10.70 4.16 0.99
N SER A 41 10.90 2.91 0.56
CA SER A 41 9.81 1.93 0.36
C SER A 41 9.63 0.94 1.52
N ASN A 42 10.52 0.93 2.51
CA ASN A 42 10.44 0.01 3.64
C ASN A 42 9.44 0.50 4.69
N ILE A 43 8.18 0.15 4.51
CA ILE A 43 7.21 0.23 5.59
C ILE A 43 7.61 -0.79 6.65
N THR A 44 7.89 -0.30 7.85
CA THR A 44 8.11 -1.15 9.02
C THR A 44 6.82 -1.25 9.81
N LEU A 45 6.51 -2.42 10.34
CA LEU A 45 5.32 -2.62 11.19
C LEU A 45 5.25 -1.64 12.37
N SER A 46 6.40 -1.15 12.84
CA SER A 46 6.47 -0.15 13.91
C SER A 46 5.90 1.22 13.51
N SER A 47 5.81 1.51 12.20
CA SER A 47 5.20 2.74 11.69
C SER A 47 3.71 2.60 11.35
N ILE A 48 3.17 1.36 11.38
CA ILE A 48 1.77 1.08 11.11
C ILE A 48 0.97 1.17 12.41
N PRO A 49 -0.05 2.05 12.49
CA PRO A 49 -0.97 2.07 13.63
C PRO A 49 -1.64 0.72 13.85
N GLN A 50 -2.03 0.43 15.07
CA GLN A 50 -2.83 -0.76 15.34
C GLN A 50 -4.19 -0.66 14.66
N TYR A 51 -4.76 -1.82 14.30
CA TYR A 51 -6.10 -1.89 13.73
C TYR A 51 -7.14 -1.25 14.68
N SER A 52 -7.92 -0.33 14.15
CA SER A 52 -8.94 0.44 14.89
C SER A 52 -10.33 0.37 14.26
N GLY A 53 -10.60 -0.64 13.44
CA GLY A 53 -11.91 -0.86 12.80
C GLY A 53 -11.94 -0.59 11.29
N ASN A 54 -10.96 0.14 10.73
CA ASN A 54 -10.86 0.36 9.29
C ASN A 54 -10.07 -0.77 8.61
N PRO A 55 -10.52 -1.31 7.48
CA PRO A 55 -9.85 -2.43 6.81
C PRO A 55 -8.46 -2.05 6.26
N TYR A 56 -8.21 -0.78 6.01
CA TYR A 56 -6.95 -0.24 5.53
C TYR A 56 -6.74 1.19 6.04
N ILE A 57 -5.51 1.67 5.93
CA ILE A 57 -5.10 3.06 6.21
C ILE A 57 -4.26 3.58 5.06
N ALA A 58 -4.28 4.91 4.87
CA ALA A 58 -3.36 5.57 3.95
C ALA A 58 -1.94 5.58 4.53
N ILE A 59 -0.96 5.43 3.65
CA ILE A 59 0.47 5.52 3.95
C ILE A 59 1.04 6.65 3.10
N ASN A 60 2.01 7.39 3.63
CA ASN A 60 2.69 8.48 2.92
C ASN A 60 1.70 9.45 2.26
N ASP A 61 0.72 9.95 3.04
CA ASP A 61 -0.35 10.84 2.56
C ASP A 61 -1.11 10.30 1.34
N ASN A 62 -1.20 8.98 1.24
CA ASN A 62 -1.79 8.24 0.12
C ASN A 62 -1.06 8.44 -1.23
N GLU A 63 0.19 8.92 -1.23
CA GLU A 63 0.99 9.12 -2.43
C GLU A 63 1.88 7.90 -2.70
N PRO A 64 1.77 7.27 -3.90
CA PRO A 64 2.62 6.15 -4.30
C PRO A 64 4.08 6.57 -4.46
N THR A 65 4.99 5.61 -4.29
CA THR A 65 6.45 5.83 -4.35
C THR A 65 7.10 5.23 -5.60
N PHE A 66 6.37 5.14 -6.71
CA PHE A 66 6.93 4.67 -7.98
C PHE A 66 7.95 5.66 -8.53
N SER A 67 9.04 5.15 -9.10
CA SER A 67 10.06 5.97 -9.73
C SER A 67 9.64 6.39 -11.16
N LYS A 68 10.34 7.35 -11.74
CA LYS A 68 10.09 7.74 -13.13
C LYS A 68 10.43 6.62 -14.13
N GLU A 69 11.37 5.77 -13.77
CA GLU A 69 11.81 4.63 -14.57
C GLU A 69 10.73 3.53 -14.62
N ASP A 70 9.84 3.49 -13.62
CA ASP A 70 8.69 2.58 -13.58
C ASP A 70 7.58 3.00 -14.57
N MET A 71 7.55 4.28 -14.98
CA MET A 71 6.49 4.85 -15.82
C MET A 71 6.63 4.35 -17.27
N THR A 72 6.06 3.19 -17.56
CA THR A 72 6.05 2.55 -18.88
C THR A 72 4.64 2.16 -19.28
N THR A 73 4.35 2.20 -20.57
CA THR A 73 3.10 1.68 -21.15
C THR A 73 3.25 0.25 -21.67
N LYS A 74 4.34 -0.43 -21.29
CA LYS A 74 4.54 -1.84 -21.58
C LYS A 74 4.05 -2.68 -20.42
N SER A 75 3.09 -3.56 -20.65
CA SER A 75 2.60 -4.49 -19.65
C SER A 75 3.69 -5.44 -19.16
N PHE A 76 3.72 -5.71 -17.88
CA PHE A 76 4.57 -6.74 -17.25
C PHE A 76 3.93 -7.19 -15.94
N GLU A 77 4.32 -8.37 -15.47
CA GLU A 77 4.08 -8.85 -14.12
C GLU A 77 5.31 -9.60 -13.58
N THR A 78 5.58 -9.43 -12.31
CA THR A 78 6.69 -10.08 -11.62
C THR A 78 6.27 -10.49 -10.20
N TYR A 79 6.79 -11.60 -9.74
CA TYR A 79 6.53 -12.15 -8.41
C TYR A 79 7.88 -12.56 -7.81
N SER A 80 8.21 -12.00 -6.65
CA SER A 80 9.43 -12.35 -5.93
C SER A 80 9.46 -13.85 -5.63
N ASP A 81 10.65 -14.44 -5.59
CA ASP A 81 10.81 -15.80 -5.10
C ASP A 81 10.35 -15.88 -3.64
N LEU A 82 9.89 -17.06 -3.24
CA LEU A 82 9.57 -17.33 -1.85
C LEU A 82 10.84 -17.21 -0.99
N ASP A 83 10.68 -16.65 0.21
CA ASP A 83 11.78 -16.55 1.15
C ASP A 83 12.15 -17.91 1.79
N GLY A 84 13.15 -17.91 2.69
CA GLY A 84 13.61 -19.12 3.38
C GLY A 84 12.56 -19.84 4.24
N LEU A 85 11.44 -19.17 4.56
CA LEU A 85 10.29 -19.74 5.26
C LEU A 85 9.15 -20.14 4.30
N GLY A 86 9.33 -19.94 3.00
CA GLY A 86 8.32 -20.21 1.97
C GLY A 86 7.23 -19.11 1.86
N ARG A 87 7.49 -17.89 2.37
CA ARG A 87 6.55 -16.77 2.34
C ARG A 87 6.69 -15.98 1.04
N CYS A 88 5.57 -15.44 0.55
CA CYS A 88 5.58 -14.54 -0.61
C CYS A 88 6.33 -13.24 -0.30
N GLY A 89 7.04 -12.72 -1.31
CA GLY A 89 7.55 -11.37 -1.33
C GLY A 89 6.66 -10.44 -2.16
N ILE A 90 7.28 -9.42 -2.78
CA ILE A 90 6.58 -8.43 -3.59
C ILE A 90 5.99 -9.06 -4.86
N ALA A 91 4.72 -8.74 -5.13
CA ALA A 91 4.08 -8.88 -6.44
C ALA A 91 3.99 -7.49 -7.07
N TYR A 92 4.46 -7.35 -8.31
CA TYR A 92 4.53 -6.07 -9.00
C TYR A 92 4.17 -6.23 -10.48
N ALA A 93 3.26 -5.38 -10.96
CA ALA A 93 2.83 -5.39 -12.34
C ALA A 93 2.60 -3.99 -12.88
N ASN A 94 2.78 -3.82 -14.19
CA ASN A 94 2.18 -2.76 -14.96
C ASN A 94 1.03 -3.38 -15.77
N ILE A 95 -0.19 -3.17 -15.30
CA ILE A 95 -1.36 -3.89 -15.76
C ILE A 95 -1.99 -3.15 -16.93
N GLY A 96 -1.86 -3.72 -18.13
CA GLY A 96 -2.63 -3.33 -19.30
C GLY A 96 -3.80 -4.30 -19.55
N LYS A 97 -4.66 -3.96 -20.49
CA LYS A 97 -5.82 -4.81 -20.86
C LYS A 97 -5.42 -6.19 -21.35
N ASP A 98 -4.22 -6.33 -21.90
CA ASP A 98 -3.65 -7.57 -22.43
C ASP A 98 -3.31 -8.60 -21.34
N LEU A 99 -3.06 -8.18 -20.09
CA LEU A 99 -2.86 -9.09 -18.96
C LEU A 99 -4.18 -9.54 -18.33
N MET A 100 -5.29 -8.84 -18.57
CA MET A 100 -6.56 -9.17 -17.93
C MET A 100 -7.11 -10.51 -18.43
N PRO A 101 -7.83 -11.28 -17.56
CA PRO A 101 -8.29 -12.61 -17.93
C PRO A 101 -9.30 -12.59 -19.07
N THR A 102 -9.09 -13.51 -20.02
CA THR A 102 -10.03 -13.85 -21.09
C THR A 102 -10.84 -15.11 -20.76
N GLU A 103 -10.43 -15.85 -19.72
CA GLU A 103 -11.05 -17.09 -19.28
C GLU A 103 -11.56 -16.99 -17.85
N LYS A 104 -12.39 -17.95 -17.44
CA LYS A 104 -12.87 -18.04 -16.06
C LYS A 104 -11.75 -18.54 -15.14
N ARG A 105 -11.72 -17.96 -13.92
CA ARG A 105 -10.79 -18.37 -12.86
C ARG A 105 -10.85 -19.88 -12.60
N GLY A 106 -9.70 -20.51 -12.57
CA GLY A 106 -9.52 -21.92 -12.23
C GLY A 106 -9.53 -22.20 -10.71
N ASN A 107 -9.35 -23.46 -10.36
CA ASN A 107 -9.24 -23.89 -8.96
C ASN A 107 -7.81 -23.64 -8.44
N ILE A 108 -7.72 -23.04 -7.25
CA ILE A 108 -6.45 -22.72 -6.57
C ILE A 108 -6.25 -23.50 -5.26
N SER A 109 -7.08 -24.53 -5.00
CA SER A 109 -7.06 -25.27 -3.72
C SER A 109 -5.79 -26.10 -3.48
N SER A 110 -5.02 -26.38 -4.54
CA SER A 110 -3.72 -27.07 -4.46
C SER A 110 -2.65 -26.25 -3.78
N VAL A 111 -2.71 -24.91 -3.89
CA VAL A 111 -1.75 -24.02 -3.22
C VAL A 111 -2.10 -23.89 -1.75
N LYS A 112 -1.10 -24.08 -0.89
CA LYS A 112 -1.20 -23.89 0.55
C LYS A 112 -0.16 -22.86 0.98
N PRO A 113 -0.53 -21.60 1.08
CA PRO A 113 0.38 -20.57 1.57
C PRO A 113 0.85 -20.84 2.98
N THR A 114 1.93 -20.20 3.43
CA THR A 114 2.44 -20.34 4.79
C THR A 114 1.35 -20.01 5.81
N GLY A 115 1.33 -20.70 6.95
CA GLY A 115 0.33 -20.52 8.01
C GLY A 115 -1.10 -20.92 7.64
N TRP A 116 -1.33 -21.62 6.50
CA TRP A 116 -2.67 -22.01 6.05
C TRP A 116 -3.37 -22.96 7.04
N LYS A 117 -4.56 -22.53 7.49
CA LYS A 117 -5.48 -23.34 8.30
C LYS A 117 -6.87 -23.33 7.67
N SER A 118 -7.58 -24.45 7.77
CA SER A 118 -8.98 -24.51 7.34
C SER A 118 -9.89 -24.35 8.57
N VAL A 119 -10.23 -23.11 8.89
CA VAL A 119 -11.01 -22.76 10.08
C VAL A 119 -12.27 -22.01 9.67
N LYS A 120 -13.37 -22.25 10.39
CA LYS A 120 -14.66 -21.63 10.14
C LYS A 120 -15.19 -20.93 11.39
N TYR A 121 -15.81 -19.74 11.18
CA TYR A 121 -16.52 -18.99 12.18
C TYR A 121 -17.87 -18.53 11.61
N ASP A 122 -18.96 -18.70 12.35
CA ASP A 122 -20.32 -18.43 11.85
C ASP A 122 -20.59 -16.96 11.48
N HIS A 123 -19.88 -16.04 12.14
CA HIS A 123 -20.01 -14.59 11.89
C HIS A 123 -19.16 -14.09 10.72
N VAL A 124 -18.26 -14.91 10.18
CA VAL A 124 -17.45 -14.55 9.00
C VAL A 124 -18.26 -14.76 7.73
N ASP A 125 -18.24 -13.82 6.80
CA ASP A 125 -18.86 -13.97 5.50
C ASP A 125 -18.32 -15.20 4.76
N GLY A 126 -19.20 -16.09 4.28
CA GLY A 126 -18.84 -17.39 3.71
C GLY A 126 -18.25 -18.37 4.72
N LYS A 127 -18.26 -18.04 6.03
CA LYS A 127 -17.81 -18.82 7.19
C LYS A 127 -16.32 -19.17 7.23
N ASN A 128 -15.58 -19.16 6.13
CA ASN A 128 -14.15 -19.48 6.10
C ASN A 128 -13.32 -18.27 6.56
N LEU A 129 -12.54 -18.43 7.64
CA LEU A 129 -11.65 -17.38 8.13
C LEU A 129 -10.65 -16.97 7.05
N TYR A 130 -9.96 -17.94 6.46
CA TYR A 130 -8.90 -17.70 5.51
C TYR A 130 -9.33 -17.96 4.07
N ASN A 131 -8.85 -17.10 3.20
CA ASN A 131 -8.82 -17.26 1.76
C ASN A 131 -7.36 -17.47 1.30
N ARG A 132 -7.18 -18.19 0.20
CA ARG A 132 -5.97 -18.08 -0.62
C ARG A 132 -6.04 -16.74 -1.31
N CYS A 133 -5.50 -15.71 -0.65
CA CYS A 133 -5.62 -14.33 -1.06
C CYS A 133 -4.54 -14.06 -2.10
N HIS A 134 -4.96 -13.66 -3.32
CA HIS A 134 -4.00 -13.18 -4.30
C HIS A 134 -3.41 -11.85 -3.85
N LEU A 135 -2.13 -11.64 -4.06
CA LEU A 135 -1.50 -10.32 -3.92
C LEU A 135 -1.93 -9.43 -5.09
N ILE A 136 -1.85 -9.91 -6.32
CA ILE A 136 -2.48 -9.31 -7.49
C ILE A 136 -3.63 -10.20 -7.92
N GLY A 137 -4.85 -9.68 -7.87
CA GLY A 137 -6.08 -10.43 -8.12
C GLY A 137 -6.15 -11.00 -9.52
N TYR A 138 -6.76 -12.20 -9.67
CA TYR A 138 -6.97 -12.86 -10.95
C TYR A 138 -7.58 -11.95 -12.02
N GLN A 139 -8.50 -11.07 -11.63
CA GLN A 139 -9.17 -10.13 -12.54
C GLN A 139 -8.22 -9.11 -13.19
N LEU A 140 -6.99 -8.98 -12.69
CA LEU A 140 -6.00 -8.00 -13.13
C LEU A 140 -4.95 -8.59 -14.08
N THR A 141 -4.43 -9.79 -13.77
CA THR A 141 -3.32 -10.40 -14.53
C THR A 141 -3.59 -11.84 -14.97
N ALA A 142 -4.80 -12.36 -14.78
CA ALA A 142 -5.15 -13.75 -15.08
C ALA A 142 -4.29 -14.82 -14.36
N GLU A 143 -3.41 -14.40 -13.44
CA GLU A 143 -2.55 -15.29 -12.67
C GLU A 143 -3.38 -16.10 -11.68
N ASN A 144 -3.40 -17.43 -11.83
CA ASN A 144 -4.35 -18.28 -11.11
C ASN A 144 -3.75 -18.97 -9.87
N ALA A 145 -2.98 -20.03 -10.05
CA ALA A 145 -2.48 -20.90 -8.97
C ALA A 145 -0.97 -20.72 -8.72
N ASN A 146 -0.50 -19.52 -8.77
CA ASN A 146 0.88 -19.14 -8.50
C ASN A 146 1.13 -19.07 -6.99
N ASP A 147 2.02 -19.90 -6.46
CA ASP A 147 2.38 -19.93 -5.03
C ASP A 147 3.09 -18.65 -4.56
N ARG A 148 3.73 -17.90 -5.47
CA ARG A 148 4.37 -16.61 -5.18
C ARG A 148 3.39 -15.42 -5.18
N ASN A 149 2.14 -15.67 -5.57
CA ASN A 149 1.05 -14.66 -5.59
C ASN A 149 -0.08 -14.96 -4.60
N LEU A 150 0.07 -15.98 -3.74
CA LEU A 150 -1.00 -16.41 -2.84
C LEU A 150 -0.52 -16.43 -1.38
N ILE A 151 -1.22 -15.68 -0.52
CA ILE A 151 -0.97 -15.66 0.92
C ILE A 151 -2.17 -16.21 1.70
N THR A 152 -1.95 -16.57 2.95
CA THR A 152 -3.01 -16.82 3.93
C THR A 152 -3.60 -15.47 4.36
N GLY A 153 -4.65 -15.04 3.70
CA GLY A 153 -5.36 -13.81 4.01
C GLY A 153 -6.72 -14.09 4.65
N THR A 154 -7.15 -13.25 5.56
CA THR A 154 -8.49 -13.34 6.13
C THR A 154 -9.55 -13.00 5.09
N ARG A 155 -10.79 -13.40 5.33
CA ARG A 155 -11.92 -12.98 4.49
C ARG A 155 -12.05 -11.47 4.49
N TYR A 156 -11.85 -10.82 5.63
CA TYR A 156 -11.92 -9.37 5.79
C TYR A 156 -10.82 -8.65 4.99
N LEU A 157 -9.54 -9.08 5.09
CA LEU A 157 -8.48 -8.54 4.24
C LEU A 157 -8.84 -8.66 2.76
N ASN A 158 -9.28 -9.85 2.33
CA ASN A 158 -9.52 -10.12 0.92
C ASN A 158 -10.66 -9.27 0.34
N VAL A 159 -11.76 -9.09 1.11
CA VAL A 159 -12.99 -8.47 0.59
C VAL A 159 -13.09 -6.99 0.93
N GLU A 160 -12.73 -6.62 2.16
CA GLU A 160 -12.86 -5.23 2.61
C GLU A 160 -11.54 -4.46 2.44
N GLY A 161 -10.39 -5.15 2.57
CA GLY A 161 -9.07 -4.54 2.46
C GLY A 161 -8.59 -4.38 1.03
N MET A 162 -8.59 -5.46 0.23
CA MET A 162 -7.93 -5.47 -1.09
C MET A 162 -8.90 -5.29 -2.26
N LEU A 163 -10.01 -6.01 -2.28
CA LEU A 163 -10.94 -6.05 -3.42
C LEU A 163 -11.43 -4.67 -3.89
N PRO A 164 -11.70 -3.67 -3.03
CA PRO A 164 -12.09 -2.33 -3.50
C PRO A 164 -11.05 -1.68 -4.42
N PHE A 165 -9.76 -1.82 -4.11
CA PHE A 165 -8.66 -1.28 -4.92
C PHE A 165 -8.48 -2.06 -6.23
N GLU A 166 -8.55 -3.39 -6.17
CA GLU A 166 -8.49 -4.23 -7.36
C GLU A 166 -9.64 -3.95 -8.33
N ASN A 167 -10.86 -3.76 -7.83
CA ASN A 167 -12.01 -3.39 -8.64
C ASN A 167 -11.83 -2.02 -9.29
N MET A 168 -11.31 -1.04 -8.54
CA MET A 168 -11.02 0.30 -9.04
C MET A 168 -10.00 0.27 -10.20
N ILE A 169 -8.92 -0.52 -10.05
CA ILE A 169 -7.93 -0.73 -11.11
C ILE A 169 -8.56 -1.41 -12.32
N ALA A 170 -9.29 -2.52 -12.12
CA ALA A 170 -9.89 -3.27 -13.19
C ALA A 170 -10.90 -2.44 -14.00
N ASP A 171 -11.72 -1.64 -13.32
CA ASP A 171 -12.70 -0.77 -13.96
C ASP A 171 -12.02 0.34 -14.74
N TYR A 172 -10.98 0.98 -14.17
CA TYR A 172 -10.20 2.02 -14.86
C TYR A 172 -9.59 1.49 -16.16
N ILE A 173 -8.92 0.33 -16.12
CA ILE A 173 -8.31 -0.26 -17.31
C ILE A 173 -9.36 -0.61 -18.37
N LYS A 174 -10.52 -1.15 -17.99
CA LYS A 174 -11.61 -1.47 -18.92
C LYS A 174 -12.19 -0.24 -19.59
N GLU A 175 -12.29 0.88 -18.86
CA GLU A 175 -12.89 2.12 -19.35
C GLU A 175 -11.94 2.93 -20.24
N THR A 176 -10.65 2.97 -19.87
CA THR A 176 -9.67 3.85 -20.52
C THR A 176 -8.76 3.13 -21.51
N GLY A 177 -8.47 1.85 -21.25
CA GLY A 177 -7.42 1.09 -21.93
C GLY A 177 -6.01 1.44 -21.48
N ASN A 178 -5.85 2.33 -20.50
CA ASN A 178 -4.58 2.77 -19.94
C ASN A 178 -3.99 1.73 -18.99
N HIS A 179 -2.69 1.88 -18.67
CA HIS A 179 -1.95 1.00 -17.78
C HIS A 179 -1.98 1.49 -16.34
N VAL A 180 -1.91 0.55 -15.40
CA VAL A 180 -1.79 0.83 -13.97
C VAL A 180 -0.61 0.06 -13.39
N LEU A 181 0.38 0.78 -12.86
CA LEU A 181 1.37 0.22 -11.96
C LEU A 181 0.68 -0.20 -10.67
N TYR A 182 0.83 -1.47 -10.28
CA TYR A 182 0.28 -2.02 -9.07
C TYR A 182 1.30 -2.88 -8.36
N LYS A 183 1.65 -2.50 -7.13
CA LYS A 183 2.61 -3.21 -6.28
C LYS A 183 1.96 -3.61 -4.98
N VAL A 184 2.12 -4.87 -4.61
CA VAL A 184 1.59 -5.45 -3.37
C VAL A 184 2.71 -6.17 -2.64
N GLU A 185 2.95 -5.77 -1.40
CA GLU A 185 3.98 -6.34 -0.53
C GLU A 185 3.34 -6.87 0.76
N PRO A 186 3.39 -8.18 1.01
CA PRO A 186 2.94 -8.73 2.28
C PRO A 186 3.97 -8.42 3.37
N ILE A 187 3.51 -7.88 4.50
CA ILE A 187 4.36 -7.47 5.60
C ILE A 187 4.29 -8.51 6.72
N PHE A 188 5.41 -9.16 6.99
CA PHE A 188 5.55 -10.17 8.04
C PHE A 188 6.34 -9.60 9.22
N GLU A 189 5.95 -9.98 10.43
CA GLU A 189 6.72 -9.69 11.63
C GLU A 189 7.63 -10.88 11.97
N GLY A 190 8.96 -10.64 11.96
CA GLY A 190 9.93 -11.69 12.25
C GLY A 190 9.70 -12.96 11.41
N ASP A 191 9.61 -14.11 12.09
CA ASP A 191 9.42 -15.42 11.46
C ASP A 191 7.94 -15.84 11.34
N ASN A 192 7.01 -14.93 11.51
CA ASN A 192 5.58 -15.21 11.37
C ASN A 192 5.25 -15.79 9.99
N LEU A 193 4.41 -16.82 9.96
CA LEU A 193 3.99 -17.50 8.73
C LEU A 193 2.79 -16.85 8.06
N VAL A 194 2.08 -15.98 8.76
CA VAL A 194 0.96 -15.19 8.25
C VAL A 194 1.36 -13.72 8.26
N ALA A 195 1.13 -13.02 7.15
CA ALA A 195 1.41 -11.59 7.07
C ALA A 195 0.49 -10.79 8.00
N SER A 196 1.02 -9.77 8.65
CA SER A 196 0.24 -8.83 9.47
C SER A 196 -0.72 -7.99 8.63
N GLY A 197 -0.39 -7.77 7.37
CA GLY A 197 -1.17 -7.08 6.37
C GLY A 197 -0.44 -7.01 5.05
N VAL A 198 -0.97 -6.24 4.11
CA VAL A 198 -0.35 -5.98 2.81
C VAL A 198 -0.25 -4.49 2.54
N HIS A 199 0.90 -4.07 2.05
CA HIS A 199 1.11 -2.73 1.52
C HIS A 199 0.79 -2.72 0.04
N MET A 200 -0.12 -1.85 -0.39
CA MET A 200 -0.59 -1.77 -1.77
C MET A 200 -0.39 -0.36 -2.31
N GLN A 201 0.19 -0.26 -3.49
CA GLN A 201 0.34 0.98 -4.22
C GLN A 201 -0.19 0.84 -5.64
N GLY A 202 -0.94 1.82 -6.11
CA GLY A 202 -1.47 1.88 -7.47
C GLY A 202 -1.26 3.24 -8.11
N TYR A 203 -0.93 3.26 -9.41
CA TYR A 203 -0.71 4.51 -10.16
C TYR A 203 -1.03 4.32 -11.64
N SER A 204 -1.92 5.12 -12.19
CA SER A 204 -2.23 5.11 -13.62
C SER A 204 -1.17 5.88 -14.40
N VAL A 205 -0.60 5.23 -15.43
CA VAL A 205 0.61 5.71 -16.10
C VAL A 205 0.33 6.86 -17.04
N GLU A 206 -0.58 6.69 -18.00
CA GLU A 206 -0.79 7.63 -19.12
C GLU A 206 -1.37 8.97 -18.68
N ASP A 207 -2.13 8.99 -17.59
CA ASP A 207 -2.73 10.20 -17.04
C ASP A 207 -2.02 10.71 -15.77
N GLU A 208 -0.82 10.20 -15.51
CA GLU A 208 0.04 10.63 -14.42
C GLU A 208 -0.65 10.56 -13.05
N GLY A 209 -1.33 9.44 -12.79
CA GLY A 209 -2.08 9.19 -11.55
C GLY A 209 -3.43 9.93 -11.49
N GLY A 210 -3.91 10.44 -12.62
CA GLY A 210 -5.20 11.15 -12.70
C GLY A 210 -6.37 10.25 -12.33
N GLY A 211 -6.39 9.00 -12.82
CA GLY A 211 -7.43 8.02 -12.54
C GLY A 211 -7.15 7.15 -11.31
N ILE A 212 -5.94 6.63 -11.21
CA ILE A 212 -5.51 5.75 -10.11
C ILE A 212 -4.26 6.34 -9.44
N SER A 213 -4.35 6.64 -8.15
CA SER A 213 -3.21 7.00 -7.31
C SER A 213 -3.56 6.67 -5.87
N PHE A 214 -2.91 5.66 -5.27
CA PHE A 214 -3.09 5.31 -3.87
C PHE A 214 -1.85 4.61 -3.30
N ASN A 215 -1.70 4.74 -1.98
CA ASN A 215 -0.66 4.10 -1.18
C ASN A 215 -1.27 3.74 0.18
N VAL A 216 -1.58 2.47 0.39
CA VAL A 216 -2.35 2.00 1.55
C VAL A 216 -1.78 0.74 2.16
N TYR A 217 -1.97 0.58 3.46
CA TYR A 217 -1.75 -0.68 4.16
C TYR A 217 -3.10 -1.30 4.55
N ALA A 218 -3.37 -2.52 4.09
CA ALA A 218 -4.56 -3.28 4.45
C ALA A 218 -4.24 -4.34 5.51
N TYR A 219 -5.02 -4.34 6.59
CA TYR A 219 -4.80 -5.21 7.76
C TYR A 219 -5.26 -6.64 7.50
N ASN A 220 -4.42 -7.61 7.82
CA ASN A 220 -4.79 -9.04 7.77
C ASN A 220 -5.43 -9.48 9.10
N VAL A 221 -6.54 -8.88 9.43
CA VAL A 221 -7.35 -9.16 10.61
C VAL A 221 -8.71 -9.74 10.22
N GLN A 222 -9.42 -10.30 11.19
CA GLN A 222 -10.84 -10.62 11.07
C GLN A 222 -11.55 -10.14 12.34
N PRO A 223 -12.48 -9.17 12.26
CA PRO A 223 -13.24 -8.73 13.42
C PRO A 223 -13.84 -9.90 14.20
N GLY A 224 -13.67 -9.91 15.52
CA GLY A 224 -14.15 -10.97 16.38
C GLY A 224 -13.26 -12.23 16.43
N VAL A 225 -12.10 -12.23 15.76
CA VAL A 225 -11.17 -13.37 15.76
C VAL A 225 -9.77 -12.91 16.17
N VAL A 226 -9.13 -13.62 17.07
CA VAL A 226 -7.71 -13.47 17.40
C VAL A 226 -6.90 -14.46 16.58
N ILE A 227 -5.89 -13.97 15.87
CA ILE A 227 -5.01 -14.74 14.98
C ILE A 227 -3.63 -14.85 15.64
N ASP A 228 -3.09 -16.05 15.68
CA ASP A 228 -1.67 -16.29 15.92
C ASP A 228 -0.93 -16.22 14.57
N TYR A 229 -0.28 -15.12 14.30
CA TYR A 229 0.43 -14.90 13.04
C TYR A 229 1.67 -15.79 12.87
N ALA A 230 2.23 -16.30 13.97
CA ALA A 230 3.35 -17.24 13.88
C ALA A 230 2.94 -18.56 13.23
N THR A 231 1.70 -19.02 13.46
CA THR A 231 1.26 -20.37 13.06
C THR A 231 0.05 -20.41 12.15
N GLY A 232 -0.75 -19.33 12.10
CA GLY A 232 -2.05 -19.28 11.48
C GLY A 232 -3.19 -19.89 12.30
N GLU A 233 -2.92 -20.33 13.54
CA GLU A 233 -3.98 -20.74 14.46
C GLU A 233 -4.85 -19.55 14.85
N SER A 234 -6.10 -19.79 15.26
CA SER A 234 -7.03 -18.72 15.60
C SER A 234 -8.04 -19.16 16.63
N LYS A 235 -8.60 -18.19 17.35
CA LYS A 235 -9.69 -18.38 18.32
C LYS A 235 -10.67 -17.20 18.24
N LEU A 236 -11.88 -17.39 18.76
CA LEU A 236 -12.82 -16.29 18.97
C LEU A 236 -12.20 -15.28 19.95
N GLY A 237 -12.25 -14.00 19.58
CA GLY A 237 -11.89 -12.89 20.47
C GLY A 237 -12.98 -12.64 21.49
N ASN A 238 -12.59 -12.41 22.75
CA ASN A 238 -13.51 -11.85 23.73
C ASN A 238 -13.68 -10.36 23.50
N PRO A 239 -14.87 -9.78 23.73
CA PRO A 239 -15.07 -8.33 23.59
C PRO A 239 -14.05 -7.48 24.36
N GLU A 240 -13.62 -7.95 25.54
CA GLU A 240 -12.63 -7.28 26.40
C GLU A 240 -11.17 -7.33 25.83
N GLU A 241 -10.83 -8.37 25.06
CA GLU A 241 -9.51 -8.48 24.43
C GLU A 241 -9.35 -7.53 23.22
N GLN A 242 -10.45 -7.16 22.57
CA GLN A 242 -10.45 -6.20 21.46
C GLN A 242 -10.24 -4.77 21.96
N GLU A 243 -10.81 -4.40 23.11
CA GLU A 243 -10.57 -3.10 23.74
C GLU A 243 -9.17 -3.00 24.37
N ALA A 244 -8.63 -4.09 24.91
CA ALA A 244 -7.29 -4.14 25.50
C ALA A 244 -6.18 -3.99 24.43
N SER A 245 -6.37 -4.50 23.21
CA SER A 245 -5.41 -4.30 22.10
C SER A 245 -5.40 -2.87 21.61
N ALA A 246 -6.54 -2.19 21.60
CA ALA A 246 -6.64 -0.77 21.27
C ALA A 246 -6.06 0.14 22.38
N SER A 247 -6.20 -0.24 23.67
CA SER A 247 -5.73 0.57 24.80
C SER A 247 -4.25 0.37 25.16
N ALA A 248 -3.63 -0.75 24.71
CA ALA A 248 -2.20 -1.00 24.95
C ALA A 248 -1.27 -0.13 24.07
N ALA A 249 -1.79 0.42 22.97
CA ALA A 249 -1.05 1.36 22.11
C ALA A 249 -0.86 2.72 22.76
N ASP A 250 -1.84 3.18 23.54
CA ASP A 250 -1.82 4.51 24.19
C ASP A 250 -0.84 4.58 25.40
N LYS A 251 -0.44 3.41 25.95
CA LYS A 251 0.45 3.35 27.12
C LYS A 251 1.95 3.30 26.81
N ARG A 252 2.37 3.14 25.56
CA ARG A 252 3.80 3.08 25.20
C ARG A 252 4.43 4.41 24.81
N THR A 253 3.64 5.49 24.69
CA THR A 253 4.14 6.85 24.40
C THR A 253 4.22 7.78 25.61
N GLY A 254 3.98 7.30 26.82
CA GLY A 254 3.87 8.12 28.03
C GLY A 254 4.70 7.66 29.21
N GLU A 255 6.02 7.47 29.07
CA GLU A 255 6.92 7.43 30.22
C GLU A 255 8.16 8.29 29.98
N LYS A 256 8.01 9.58 30.24
CA LYS A 256 9.08 10.41 30.79
C LYS A 256 8.47 11.37 31.78
N GLU A 257 8.77 11.06 33.01
CA GLU A 257 8.55 11.71 34.24
C GLU A 257 8.73 13.25 34.20
N LEU A 258 7.79 14.01 34.83
CA LEU A 258 8.15 15.11 35.74
C LEU A 258 7.02 15.38 36.73
N THR A 259 7.42 15.37 37.98
CA THR A 259 6.67 15.52 39.21
C THR A 259 6.09 16.92 39.46
N ALA A 260 4.94 16.93 40.22
CA ALA A 260 4.41 17.96 41.11
C ALA A 260 3.90 19.28 40.47
N GLU A 261 2.77 19.79 40.78
CA GLU A 261 2.08 20.10 42.04
C GLU A 261 0.62 20.49 41.78
N LYS A 262 -0.17 20.20 42.78
CA LYS A 262 -1.58 20.51 42.95
C LYS A 262 -1.79 22.00 43.19
N SER A 263 -2.72 22.66 42.48
CA SER A 263 -3.49 23.76 43.05
C SER A 263 -4.81 23.96 42.31
N GLU A 264 -5.88 23.91 43.06
CA GLU A 264 -7.24 24.30 42.69
C GLU A 264 -7.30 25.84 42.56
N ASN A 265 -8.00 26.38 41.56
CA ASN A 265 -9.06 27.36 41.77
C ASN A 265 -9.78 27.77 40.47
N LYS A 266 -10.94 27.64 40.48
CA LYS A 266 -12.26 28.20 40.15
C LYS A 266 -12.30 29.58 39.47
N VAL A 267 -13.14 29.61 38.39
CA VAL A 267 -14.12 30.65 37.95
C VAL A 267 -13.68 31.79 37.03
N SER A 268 -14.31 31.73 35.88
CA SER A 268 -15.07 32.75 35.13
C SER A 268 -14.40 33.68 34.12
N GLN A 269 -15.04 33.60 32.99
CA GLN A 269 -15.45 34.64 32.02
C GLN A 269 -14.50 35.02 30.87
N THR A 270 -14.90 34.55 29.72
CA THR A 270 -15.22 35.31 28.47
C THR A 270 -14.16 36.24 27.92
N THR A 271 -13.54 35.84 26.83
CA THR A 271 -13.50 36.68 25.63
C THR A 271 -13.25 35.81 24.39
N ASN A 272 -14.07 36.03 23.39
CA ASN A 272 -14.05 35.45 22.06
C ASN A 272 -12.71 35.61 21.37
N LEU A 273 -12.12 34.44 20.91
CA LEU A 273 -11.41 34.40 19.67
C LEU A 273 -12.02 33.25 18.87
N GLN A 274 -12.75 33.61 17.82
CA GLN A 274 -13.27 32.69 16.81
C GLN A 274 -12.07 32.07 16.10
N GLU A 275 -11.66 30.89 16.51
CA GLU A 275 -11.06 29.93 15.59
C GLU A 275 -12.20 29.35 14.80
N ALA A 276 -12.28 29.76 13.52
CA ALA A 276 -13.19 29.18 12.54
C ALA A 276 -12.79 27.72 12.29
N ASN A 277 -13.29 26.83 13.12
CA ASN A 277 -13.33 25.42 12.82
C ASN A 277 -14.48 25.22 11.81
N SER A 278 -14.25 25.59 10.55
CA SER A 278 -15.15 25.24 9.46
C SER A 278 -15.09 23.71 9.33
N THR A 279 -16.09 23.03 9.81
CA THR A 279 -16.43 21.64 9.42
C THR A 279 -16.82 21.67 7.96
N ALA A 280 -15.83 21.88 7.08
CA ALA A 280 -16.05 21.84 5.65
C ALA A 280 -16.26 20.38 5.27
N GLU A 281 -17.50 20.06 4.87
CA GLU A 281 -17.85 18.76 4.31
C GLU A 281 -16.91 18.45 3.13
N VAL A 282 -16.29 17.27 3.15
CA VAL A 282 -15.43 16.78 2.08
C VAL A 282 -16.20 15.69 1.32
N ARG A 283 -16.28 15.81 0.01
CA ARG A 283 -17.04 14.90 -0.85
C ARG A 283 -16.10 13.99 -1.61
N GLY A 284 -16.18 12.69 -1.37
CA GLY A 284 -15.39 11.67 -2.06
C GLY A 284 -16.24 10.81 -2.97
N ASN A 285 -15.60 10.23 -3.97
CA ASN A 285 -16.19 9.21 -4.82
C ASN A 285 -15.67 7.84 -4.40
N SER A 286 -16.55 6.97 -3.92
CA SER A 286 -16.19 5.64 -3.43
C SER A 286 -15.54 4.75 -4.49
N ARG A 287 -15.80 5.03 -5.77
CA ARG A 287 -15.26 4.28 -6.90
C ARG A 287 -13.84 4.72 -7.25
N SER A 288 -13.60 6.04 -7.43
CA SER A 288 -12.30 6.58 -7.83
C SER A 288 -11.37 6.87 -6.66
N LYS A 289 -11.87 6.78 -5.43
CA LYS A 289 -11.14 7.16 -4.20
C LYS A 289 -10.55 8.58 -4.27
N VAL A 290 -11.24 9.48 -4.99
CA VAL A 290 -10.89 10.91 -5.07
C VAL A 290 -11.86 11.69 -4.22
N TYR A 291 -11.34 12.65 -3.44
CA TYR A 291 -12.18 13.59 -2.70
C TYR A 291 -11.97 15.04 -3.18
N HIS A 292 -13.00 15.84 -2.99
CA HIS A 292 -13.03 17.26 -3.29
C HIS A 292 -13.42 18.05 -2.05
N CYS A 293 -12.73 19.18 -1.85
CA CYS A 293 -13.06 20.16 -0.82
C CYS A 293 -13.93 21.25 -1.40
N ILE A 294 -14.66 21.96 -0.55
CA ILE A 294 -15.45 23.13 -0.95
C ILE A 294 -14.58 24.11 -1.72
N GLY A 295 -15.06 24.52 -2.89
CA GLY A 295 -14.38 25.46 -3.79
C GLY A 295 -13.43 24.82 -4.79
N GLN A 296 -13.23 23.50 -4.78
CA GLN A 296 -12.55 22.80 -5.88
C GLN A 296 -13.53 22.56 -7.04
N ALA A 297 -12.97 22.46 -8.26
CA ALA A 297 -13.73 22.01 -9.41
C ALA A 297 -14.40 20.66 -9.09
N ASP A 298 -15.59 20.45 -9.62
CA ASP A 298 -16.39 19.24 -9.49
C ASP A 298 -16.93 18.95 -8.06
N TYR A 299 -16.66 19.78 -7.04
CA TYR A 299 -17.19 19.60 -5.69
C TYR A 299 -18.73 19.54 -5.67
N ASP A 300 -19.37 20.47 -6.39
CA ASP A 300 -20.84 20.54 -6.44
C ASP A 300 -21.43 19.38 -7.26
N GLU A 301 -20.77 19.01 -8.36
CA GLU A 301 -21.16 17.87 -9.21
C GLU A 301 -21.04 16.55 -8.47
N MET A 302 -20.04 16.43 -7.60
CA MET A 302 -19.85 15.25 -6.77
C MET A 302 -21.06 14.99 -5.85
N GLY A 303 -21.75 16.03 -5.41
CA GLY A 303 -22.99 15.91 -4.62
C GLY A 303 -24.11 15.09 -5.28
N ASN A 304 -24.10 15.01 -6.61
CA ASN A 304 -25.06 14.24 -7.41
C ASN A 304 -24.56 12.83 -7.77
N SER A 305 -23.35 12.47 -7.37
CA SER A 305 -22.76 11.17 -7.70
C SER A 305 -23.42 10.03 -6.94
N LYS A 306 -23.80 8.96 -7.63
CA LYS A 306 -24.27 7.71 -6.99
C LYS A 306 -23.19 7.02 -6.14
N ASN A 307 -21.94 7.44 -6.29
CA ASN A 307 -20.79 6.94 -5.54
C ASN A 307 -20.34 7.93 -4.46
N LEU A 308 -21.16 8.92 -4.10
CA LEU A 308 -20.84 9.92 -3.10
C LEU A 308 -20.58 9.29 -1.72
N VAL A 309 -19.45 9.68 -1.12
CA VAL A 309 -19.14 9.51 0.30
C VAL A 309 -18.82 10.87 0.87
N VAL A 310 -19.35 11.17 2.05
CA VAL A 310 -19.14 12.45 2.72
C VAL A 310 -18.27 12.23 3.96
N PHE A 311 -17.22 13.02 4.06
CA PHE A 311 -16.29 13.02 5.19
C PHE A 311 -16.40 14.34 5.97
N LYS A 312 -16.14 14.30 7.26
CA LYS A 312 -16.15 15.47 8.14
C LYS A 312 -14.89 16.33 8.02
N SER A 313 -13.81 15.75 7.47
CA SER A 313 -12.52 16.43 7.29
C SER A 313 -11.73 15.80 6.14
N GLU A 314 -10.73 16.52 5.64
CA GLU A 314 -9.76 15.97 4.67
C GLU A 314 -8.98 14.80 5.28
N GLN A 315 -8.64 14.89 6.56
CA GLN A 315 -7.92 13.81 7.25
C GLN A 315 -8.75 12.51 7.28
N GLU A 316 -10.06 12.61 7.57
CA GLU A 316 -10.95 11.45 7.54
C GLU A 316 -11.01 10.82 6.14
N ALA A 317 -11.00 11.63 5.08
CA ALA A 317 -10.95 11.13 3.70
C ALA A 317 -9.61 10.44 3.39
N ILE A 318 -8.47 11.02 3.82
CA ILE A 318 -7.14 10.45 3.65
C ILE A 318 -7.03 9.12 4.41
N ASP A 319 -7.46 9.08 5.66
CA ASP A 319 -7.45 7.86 6.50
C ASP A 319 -8.33 6.75 5.90
N ALA A 320 -9.40 7.14 5.17
CA ALA A 320 -10.24 6.23 4.40
C ALA A 320 -9.63 5.85 3.02
N GLY A 321 -8.37 6.20 2.75
CA GLY A 321 -7.67 5.87 1.51
C GLY A 321 -8.11 6.68 0.29
N TYR A 322 -8.65 7.89 0.51
CA TYR A 322 -8.99 8.80 -0.59
C TYR A 322 -7.86 9.80 -0.81
N ARG A 323 -7.62 10.17 -2.05
CA ARG A 323 -6.69 11.25 -2.42
C ARG A 323 -7.44 12.52 -2.80
N LYS A 324 -6.79 13.67 -2.63
CA LYS A 324 -7.33 14.97 -3.03
C LYS A 324 -7.38 15.09 -4.54
N ALA A 325 -8.46 15.68 -5.08
CA ALA A 325 -8.52 16.07 -6.48
C ALA A 325 -7.41 17.09 -6.80
N LYS A 326 -6.74 16.92 -7.95
CA LYS A 326 -5.62 17.80 -8.37
C LYS A 326 -6.06 19.19 -8.86
N ARG A 327 -7.37 19.43 -9.02
CA ARG A 327 -7.95 20.70 -9.51
C ARG A 327 -9.21 21.07 -8.73
#